data_f239b0eb7e3b5e847efc516dd0da44e4
#
_entry.id   f239b0eb7e3b5e847efc516dd0da44e4
#
_cell.length_a   1.000
_cell.length_b   1.000
_cell.length_c   1.000
_cell.angle_alpha   90.00
_cell.angle_beta   90.00
_cell.angle_gamma   90.00
#
_symmetry.space_group_name_H-M   'P 1'
#
loop_
_entity.id
_entity.type
_entity.pdbx_description
1 polymer ?
#
loop_
_entity_poly.entity_id
_entity_poly.type
_entity_poly.pdbx_seq_one_letter_code
_entity_poly.pdbx_strand_id
1 'polypeptide(L)'
;MSADLDYTLLPKEIRLKFRDPKDLLARVRTSFMPPEHLSVTPLEYAEKYVKIKTLEDIVVPFRINPVQRIYKDLKERVPKPKATGKRILVLKARRMGITTYEQAESYAMCRTRRNTKCMTIAQTQPDTQ
;
A
#
# COMPACT_ATOMS: atom_id res chain seq x y z
N MET A 1 1.47 -23.51 13.27
CA MET A 1 2.67 -24.10 12.64
C MET A 1 3.74 -23.01 12.59
N SER A 2 4.73 -23.12 13.46
CA SER A 2 5.91 -22.25 13.47
C SER A 2 6.79 -22.71 12.31
N ALA A 3 6.88 -21.91 11.25
CA ALA A 3 7.89 -22.14 10.22
C ALA A 3 9.23 -21.71 10.84
N ASP A 4 10.00 -22.68 11.31
CA ASP A 4 11.39 -22.47 11.70
C ASP A 4 12.15 -22.03 10.46
N LEU A 5 12.49 -20.74 10.43
CA LEU A 5 13.33 -20.21 9.36
C LEU A 5 14.73 -20.78 9.57
N ASP A 6 15.19 -21.61 8.64
CA ASP A 6 16.52 -22.18 8.70
C ASP A 6 17.58 -21.07 8.47
N TYR A 7 18.22 -20.65 9.57
CA TYR A 7 19.23 -19.61 9.59
C TYR A 7 20.44 -19.95 8.71
N THR A 8 20.66 -21.25 8.41
CA THR A 8 21.80 -21.69 7.59
C THR A 8 21.66 -21.32 6.11
N LEU A 9 20.42 -21.06 5.65
CA LEU A 9 20.13 -20.66 4.28
C LEU A 9 20.40 -19.18 4.00
N LEU A 10 20.71 -18.37 5.02
CA LEU A 10 21.02 -16.95 4.83
C LEU A 10 22.46 -16.74 4.30
N PRO A 11 22.69 -15.74 3.44
CA PRO A 11 24.03 -15.35 3.00
C PRO A 11 24.98 -15.07 4.17
N LYS A 12 26.26 -15.42 4.01
CA LYS A 12 27.30 -15.24 5.06
C LYS A 12 27.39 -13.80 5.58
N GLU A 13 27.20 -12.81 4.71
CA GLU A 13 27.25 -11.40 5.05
C GLU A 13 26.13 -10.99 6.02
N ILE A 14 24.96 -11.62 5.89
CA ILE A 14 23.82 -11.38 6.77
C ILE A 14 24.04 -12.10 8.10
N ARG A 15 24.58 -13.33 8.08
CA ARG A 15 24.88 -14.10 9.29
C ARG A 15 25.95 -13.43 10.16
N LEU A 16 26.93 -12.76 9.56
CA LEU A 16 27.98 -12.04 10.28
C LEU A 16 27.52 -10.75 10.97
N LYS A 17 26.47 -10.11 10.47
CA LYS A 17 25.88 -8.90 11.08
C LYS A 17 25.04 -9.19 12.33
N PHE A 18 24.59 -10.41 12.50
CA PHE A 18 23.71 -10.81 13.59
C PHE A 18 24.31 -11.97 14.36
N ARG A 19 24.79 -11.70 15.55
CA ARG A 19 25.48 -12.67 16.41
C ARG A 19 24.53 -13.74 16.97
N ASP A 20 23.21 -13.43 17.02
CA ASP A 20 22.17 -14.32 17.50
C ASP A 20 21.04 -14.45 16.46
N PRO A 21 20.68 -15.68 16.03
CA PRO A 21 19.55 -15.93 15.15
C PRO A 21 18.22 -15.38 15.67
N LYS A 22 18.05 -15.36 17.00
CA LYS A 22 16.84 -14.80 17.66
C LYS A 22 16.74 -13.30 17.48
N ASP A 23 17.86 -12.58 17.51
CA ASP A 23 17.90 -11.14 17.32
C ASP A 23 17.61 -10.75 15.86
N LEU A 24 18.10 -11.55 14.90
CA LEU A 24 17.72 -11.40 13.49
C LEU A 24 16.22 -11.61 13.29
N LEU A 25 15.68 -12.69 13.83
CA LEU A 25 14.26 -12.99 13.73
C LEU A 25 13.38 -11.95 14.41
N ALA A 26 13.83 -11.40 15.56
CA ALA A 26 13.12 -10.31 16.24
C ALA A 26 13.12 -9.04 15.39
N ARG A 27 14.26 -8.66 14.81
CA ARG A 27 14.37 -7.48 13.93
C ARG A 27 13.63 -7.67 12.59
N VAL A 28 13.70 -8.85 12.00
CA VAL A 28 12.90 -9.19 10.81
C VAL A 28 11.41 -9.15 11.16
N ARG A 29 11.00 -9.70 12.30
CA ARG A 29 9.61 -9.58 12.77
C ARG A 29 9.19 -8.13 13.00
N THR A 30 10.01 -7.31 13.63
CA THR A 30 9.69 -5.88 13.86
C THR A 30 9.73 -5.06 12.56
N SER A 31 10.55 -5.43 11.58
CA SER A 31 10.57 -4.77 10.27
C SER A 31 9.42 -5.21 9.36
N PHE A 32 8.97 -6.47 9.49
CA PHE A 32 7.89 -7.04 8.67
C PHE A 32 6.56 -7.17 9.42
N MET A 33 6.54 -7.04 10.75
CA MET A 33 5.27 -6.85 11.43
C MET A 33 4.81 -5.43 11.11
N PRO A 34 3.65 -5.27 10.45
CA PRO A 34 3.01 -3.98 10.48
C PRO A 34 2.83 -3.66 11.97
N PRO A 35 3.19 -2.46 12.41
CA PRO A 35 2.93 -2.02 13.77
C PRO A 35 1.43 -2.22 14.07
N GLU A 36 1.00 -1.98 15.29
CA GLU A 36 -0.36 -2.16 15.85
C GLU A 36 -1.56 -1.72 14.97
N HIS A 37 -1.30 -1.37 13.73
CA HIS A 37 -2.23 -0.83 12.72
C HIS A 37 -2.98 -1.90 11.90
N LEU A 38 -2.86 -3.20 12.23
CA LEU A 38 -3.62 -4.27 11.56
C LEU A 38 -5.14 -4.19 11.78
N SER A 39 -5.56 -3.44 12.79
CA SER A 39 -6.98 -3.17 13.07
C SER A 39 -7.53 -1.95 12.32
N VAL A 40 -6.67 -1.15 11.69
CA VAL A 40 -7.07 0.10 11.01
C VAL A 40 -7.39 -0.21 9.55
N THR A 41 -8.46 0.38 9.04
CA THR A 41 -8.78 0.24 7.61
C THR A 41 -7.71 0.92 6.75
N PRO A 42 -7.46 0.44 5.50
CA PRO A 42 -6.49 1.07 4.63
C PRO A 42 -6.73 2.58 4.42
N LEU A 43 -7.98 3.00 4.39
CA LEU A 43 -8.32 4.41 4.23
C LEU A 43 -7.94 5.23 5.47
N GLU A 44 -8.29 4.77 6.66
CA GLU A 44 -7.90 5.43 7.92
C GLU A 44 -6.38 5.54 8.05
N TYR A 45 -5.66 4.47 7.65
CA TYR A 45 -4.21 4.51 7.59
C TYR A 45 -3.72 5.58 6.61
N ALA A 46 -4.32 5.64 5.40
CA ALA A 46 -3.96 6.63 4.40
C ALA A 46 -4.19 8.06 4.91
N GLU A 47 -5.34 8.35 5.49
CA GLU A 47 -5.66 9.69 6.03
C GLU A 47 -4.74 10.11 7.19
N LYS A 48 -4.24 9.14 7.96
CA LYS A 48 -3.37 9.41 9.11
C LYS A 48 -1.90 9.60 8.73
N TYR A 49 -1.40 8.83 7.78
CA TYR A 49 0.04 8.74 7.53
C TYR A 49 0.48 9.16 6.13
N VAL A 50 -0.43 9.12 5.13
CA VAL A 50 -0.06 9.49 3.76
C VAL A 50 -0.07 11.00 3.60
N LYS A 51 0.96 11.51 2.97
CA LYS A 51 1.06 12.92 2.56
C LYS A 51 1.09 12.98 1.04
N ILE A 52 0.47 13.97 0.48
CA ILE A 52 0.42 14.22 -0.95
C ILE A 52 1.01 15.58 -1.27
N LYS A 53 1.58 15.71 -2.46
CA LYS A 53 2.08 16.97 -2.98
C LYS A 53 0.99 17.63 -3.82
N THR A 54 0.67 18.87 -3.53
CA THR A 54 -0.30 19.66 -4.32
C THR A 54 0.34 20.14 -5.61
N LEU A 55 -0.46 20.75 -6.50
CA LEU A 55 0.04 21.38 -7.73
C LEU A 55 0.97 22.56 -7.45
N GLU A 56 0.86 23.17 -6.27
CA GLU A 56 1.68 24.29 -5.80
C GLU A 56 2.92 23.80 -5.04
N ASP A 57 3.29 22.53 -5.19
CA ASP A 57 4.44 21.90 -4.53
C ASP A 57 4.36 21.84 -2.99
N ILE A 58 3.20 22.09 -2.41
CA ILE A 58 2.98 22.03 -0.96
C ILE A 58 2.64 20.60 -0.54
N VAL A 59 3.29 20.14 0.52
CA VAL A 59 3.03 18.79 1.09
C VAL A 59 1.93 18.90 2.13
N VAL A 60 0.81 18.23 1.87
CA VAL A 60 -0.37 18.21 2.76
C VAL A 60 -0.75 16.78 3.13
N PRO A 61 -1.38 16.56 4.30
CA PRO A 61 -1.95 15.27 4.63
C PRO A 61 -3.02 14.86 3.61
N PHE A 62 -3.03 13.57 3.25
CA PHE A 62 -4.09 13.04 2.40
C PHE A 62 -5.43 13.10 3.13
N ARG A 63 -6.43 13.67 2.47
CA ARG A 63 -7.82 13.69 2.93
C ARG A 63 -8.72 13.33 1.76
N ILE A 64 -9.66 12.43 2.03
CA ILE A 64 -10.63 12.01 1.02
C ILE A 64 -11.56 13.18 0.66
N ASN A 65 -11.67 13.49 -0.62
CA ASN A 65 -12.60 14.50 -1.11
C ASN A 65 -14.00 13.90 -1.40
N PRO A 66 -15.06 14.70 -1.60
CA PRO A 66 -16.41 14.19 -1.84
C PRO A 66 -16.50 13.26 -3.06
N VAL A 67 -15.78 13.52 -4.14
CA VAL A 67 -15.79 12.70 -5.36
C VAL A 67 -15.13 11.34 -5.09
N GLN A 68 -14.02 11.34 -4.38
CA GLN A 68 -13.33 10.11 -3.97
C GLN A 68 -14.19 9.28 -3.01
N ARG A 69 -15.00 9.91 -2.17
CA ARG A 69 -15.94 9.23 -1.27
C ARG A 69 -17.02 8.50 -2.05
N ILE A 70 -17.63 9.19 -3.02
CA ILE A 70 -18.62 8.57 -3.92
C ILE A 70 -17.99 7.40 -4.68
N TYR A 71 -16.79 7.59 -5.19
CA TYR A 71 -16.05 6.54 -5.90
C TYR A 71 -15.77 5.33 -5.00
N LYS A 72 -15.36 5.54 -3.76
CA LYS A 72 -15.15 4.49 -2.75
C LYS A 72 -16.42 3.69 -2.54
N ASP A 73 -17.55 4.37 -2.30
CA ASP A 73 -18.83 3.72 -2.06
C ASP A 73 -19.29 2.89 -3.27
N LEU A 74 -19.10 3.40 -4.47
CA LEU A 74 -19.38 2.65 -5.72
C LEU A 74 -18.47 1.42 -5.84
N LYS A 75 -17.18 1.57 -5.57
CA LYS A 75 -16.20 0.50 -5.60
C LYS A 75 -16.54 -0.62 -4.60
N GLU A 76 -17.02 -0.28 -3.43
CA GLU A 76 -17.44 -1.25 -2.41
C GLU A 76 -18.69 -2.02 -2.82
N ARG A 77 -19.63 -1.39 -3.52
CA ARG A 77 -20.87 -2.03 -4.03
C ARG A 77 -20.62 -3.02 -5.17
N VAL A 78 -19.52 -2.88 -5.90
CA VAL A 78 -19.19 -3.83 -6.98
C VAL A 78 -18.93 -5.21 -6.39
N PRO A 79 -19.68 -6.25 -6.80
CA PRO A 79 -19.44 -7.62 -6.36
C PRO A 79 -18.00 -8.06 -6.60
N LYS A 80 -17.43 -8.80 -5.68
CA LYS A 80 -16.10 -9.38 -5.83
C LYS A 80 -16.23 -10.85 -6.25
N PRO A 81 -16.06 -11.18 -7.52
CA PRO A 81 -16.04 -12.57 -7.95
C PRO A 81 -14.89 -13.33 -7.26
N LYS A 82 -15.15 -14.55 -6.81
CA LYS A 82 -14.17 -15.35 -6.07
C LYS A 82 -12.89 -15.62 -6.87
N ALA A 83 -13.02 -15.81 -8.18
CA ALA A 83 -11.91 -16.24 -9.03
C ALA A 83 -11.09 -15.09 -9.64
N THR A 84 -11.69 -13.95 -9.93
CA THR A 84 -11.06 -12.92 -10.81
C THR A 84 -10.82 -11.56 -10.14
N GLY A 85 -11.34 -11.37 -8.94
CA GLY A 85 -11.29 -10.06 -8.28
C GLY A 85 -12.23 -9.03 -8.94
N LYS A 86 -12.17 -7.80 -8.46
CA LYS A 86 -12.96 -6.68 -9.02
C LYS A 86 -12.22 -6.06 -10.21
N ARG A 87 -12.95 -5.79 -11.27
CA ARG A 87 -12.49 -4.98 -12.42
C ARG A 87 -13.38 -3.76 -12.52
N ILE A 88 -12.78 -2.57 -12.47
CA ILE A 88 -13.52 -1.31 -12.49
C ILE A 88 -12.92 -0.43 -13.57
N LEU A 89 -13.76 0.04 -14.50
CA LEU A 89 -13.41 1.05 -15.47
C LEU A 89 -13.99 2.38 -15.02
N VAL A 90 -13.13 3.39 -14.86
CA VAL A 90 -13.53 4.71 -14.38
C VAL A 90 -13.36 5.74 -15.48
N LEU A 91 -14.48 6.24 -16.00
CA LEU A 91 -14.50 7.41 -16.86
C LEU A 91 -14.67 8.66 -16.01
N LYS A 92 -13.70 9.54 -16.04
CA LYS A 92 -13.68 10.73 -15.17
C LYS A 92 -13.08 11.94 -15.87
N ALA A 93 -13.46 13.12 -15.44
CA ALA A 93 -12.78 14.35 -15.82
C ALA A 93 -11.37 14.42 -15.20
N ARG A 94 -10.52 15.30 -15.74
CA ARG A 94 -9.19 15.57 -15.19
C ARG A 94 -9.29 16.13 -13.76
N ARG A 95 -8.25 15.92 -12.95
CA ARG A 95 -8.06 16.50 -11.61
C ARG A 95 -9.09 16.13 -10.54
N MET A 96 -9.87 15.06 -10.72
CA MET A 96 -10.78 14.56 -9.68
C MET A 96 -10.09 13.82 -8.53
N GLY A 97 -8.78 13.61 -8.62
CA GLY A 97 -7.98 12.97 -7.58
C GLY A 97 -8.20 11.47 -7.42
N ILE A 98 -8.92 10.80 -8.32
CA ILE A 98 -9.18 9.35 -8.23
C ILE A 98 -7.87 8.55 -8.26
N THR A 99 -6.93 8.92 -9.14
CA THR A 99 -5.61 8.25 -9.20
C THR A 99 -4.85 8.40 -7.88
N THR A 100 -4.87 9.59 -7.28
CA THR A 100 -4.24 9.85 -5.98
C THR A 100 -4.88 9.01 -4.88
N TYR A 101 -6.21 8.87 -4.89
CA TYR A 101 -6.94 8.01 -3.97
C TYR A 101 -6.52 6.54 -4.12
N GLU A 102 -6.50 6.01 -5.35
CA GLU A 102 -6.11 4.61 -5.61
C GLU A 102 -4.65 4.34 -5.20
N GLN A 103 -3.75 5.27 -5.42
CA GLN A 103 -2.36 5.15 -4.99
C GLN A 103 -2.23 5.17 -3.47
N ALA A 104 -2.94 6.08 -2.79
CA ALA A 104 -2.94 6.17 -1.33
C ALA A 104 -3.53 4.90 -0.69
N GLU A 105 -4.66 4.40 -1.22
CA GLU A 105 -5.29 3.17 -0.74
C GLU A 105 -4.41 1.94 -1.01
N SER A 106 -3.81 1.84 -2.20
CA SER A 106 -2.89 0.74 -2.57
C SER A 106 -1.66 0.71 -1.66
N TYR A 107 -1.06 1.87 -1.41
CA TYR A 107 0.05 2.00 -0.47
C TYR A 107 -0.37 1.56 0.94
N ALA A 108 -1.51 2.05 1.41
CA ALA A 108 -2.04 1.70 2.73
C ALA A 108 -2.35 0.20 2.84
N MET A 109 -2.91 -0.43 1.80
CA MET A 109 -3.13 -1.88 1.76
C MET A 109 -1.82 -2.67 1.88
N CYS A 110 -0.77 -2.25 1.18
CA CYS A 110 0.55 -2.89 1.29
C CYS A 110 1.14 -2.74 2.69
N ARG A 111 0.84 -1.65 3.39
CA ARG A 111 1.34 -1.38 4.75
C ARG A 111 0.53 -2.08 5.84
N THR A 112 -0.77 -2.27 5.64
CA THR A 112 -1.69 -2.81 6.65
C THR A 112 -2.03 -4.28 6.46
N ARG A 113 -1.72 -4.87 5.31
CA ARG A 113 -2.06 -6.26 4.99
C ARG A 113 -0.80 -7.04 4.63
N ARG A 114 -0.72 -8.28 5.14
CA ARG A 114 0.36 -9.21 4.78
C ARG A 114 0.18 -9.72 3.35
N ASN A 115 1.29 -10.01 2.68
CA ASN A 115 1.33 -10.63 1.35
C ASN A 115 0.54 -9.85 0.28
N THR A 116 0.38 -8.54 0.44
CA THR A 116 -0.28 -7.66 -0.52
C THR A 116 0.75 -7.02 -1.41
N LYS A 117 0.56 -7.16 -2.71
CA LYS A 117 1.36 -6.49 -3.75
C LYS A 117 0.44 -5.59 -4.56
N CYS A 118 0.84 -4.36 -4.78
CA CYS A 118 0.12 -3.41 -5.63
C CYS A 118 1.05 -2.93 -6.74
N MET A 119 0.50 -2.75 -7.92
CA MET A 119 1.21 -2.21 -9.07
C MET A 119 0.36 -1.14 -9.72
N THR A 120 0.97 0.01 -10.00
CA THR A 120 0.35 1.09 -10.77
C THR A 120 1.07 1.20 -12.10
N ILE A 121 0.31 1.14 -13.19
CA ILE A 121 0.82 1.34 -14.55
C ILE A 121 0.24 2.65 -15.04
N ALA A 122 1.10 3.57 -15.47
CA ALA A 122 0.71 4.83 -16.08
C ALA A 122 1.29 4.91 -17.49
N GLN A 123 0.54 5.52 -18.40
CA GLN A 123 1.05 5.84 -19.72
C GLN A 123 1.93 7.09 -19.61
N THR A 124 3.17 6.98 -20.02
CA THR A 124 4.04 8.14 -20.21
C THR A 124 3.58 8.85 -21.51
N GLN A 125 3.18 10.10 -21.42
CA GLN A 125 3.05 10.92 -22.64
C GLN A 125 4.43 11.08 -23.24
N PRO A 126 4.66 10.73 -24.50
CA PRO A 126 5.87 11.17 -25.18
C PRO A 126 5.89 12.68 -25.15
N ASP A 127 7.02 13.25 -24.73
CA ASP A 127 7.24 14.68 -24.79
C ASP A 127 7.01 15.13 -26.24
N THR A 128 5.91 15.82 -26.47
CA THR A 128 5.66 16.53 -27.71
C THR A 128 6.63 17.70 -27.70
N GLN A 129 7.77 17.51 -28.36
CA GLN A 129 8.65 18.60 -28.79
C GLN A 129 7.93 19.53 -29.74
#